data_a1d6033970abfac4508e421e58fce34b
#
_entry.id   a1d6033970abfac4508e421e58fce34b
#
_cell.length_a   1.000
_cell.length_b   1.000
_cell.length_c   1.000
_cell.angle_alpha   90.00
_cell.angle_beta   90.00
_cell.angle_gamma   90.00
#
_symmetry.space_group_name_H-M   'P 1'
#
loop_
_entity.id
_entity.type
_entity.pdbx_description
1 polymer ?
#
loop_
_entity_poly.entity_id
_entity_poly.type
_entity_poly.pdbx_seq_one_letter_code
_entity_poly.pdbx_strand_id
1 'polypeptide(L)'
;MDNGLNFDDEPVWKRIISEETFLSEEFSTRFKQTVNLLTDKEVDIFLRLLELVVLDSDEEYYLYAPVTDEVVELYKKYGIGDREFFSMKEAGLINLGERVDNKLTAYDSDFCGFQNDNLVVAIQAEKIESYQLNYKSYAFTQVGLDLLGLAEIETSDLFFTELAKLVKQN
;
A
#
# COMPACT_ATOMS: atom_id res chain seq x y z
N MET A 1 20.38 -32.13 -30.98
CA MET A 1 20.56 -31.49 -29.65
C MET A 1 19.72 -30.21 -29.66
N ASP A 2 18.45 -30.35 -29.30
CA ASP A 2 17.56 -29.21 -29.15
C ASP A 2 17.92 -28.45 -27.87
N ASN A 3 18.47 -27.30 -28.02
CA ASN A 3 18.55 -26.34 -26.95
C ASN A 3 17.17 -25.71 -26.76
N GLY A 4 16.37 -26.40 -25.95
CA GLY A 4 15.07 -25.89 -25.52
C GLY A 4 15.25 -24.62 -24.68
N LEU A 5 15.32 -23.47 -25.37
CA LEU A 5 14.97 -22.20 -24.76
C LEU A 5 13.45 -22.21 -24.61
N ASN A 6 12.98 -22.51 -23.40
CA ASN A 6 11.60 -22.27 -23.02
C ASN A 6 11.38 -20.76 -23.09
N PHE A 7 10.69 -20.31 -24.13
CA PHE A 7 10.24 -18.92 -24.30
C PHE A 7 8.91 -18.65 -23.58
N ASP A 8 8.56 -19.46 -22.58
CA ASP A 8 7.29 -19.35 -21.85
C ASP A 8 7.37 -18.53 -20.54
N ASP A 9 8.51 -17.90 -20.27
CA ASP A 9 8.57 -16.97 -19.15
C ASP A 9 8.08 -15.58 -19.60
N GLU A 10 6.77 -15.40 -19.61
CA GLU A 10 6.22 -14.05 -19.72
C GLU A 10 6.83 -13.14 -18.63
N PRO A 11 7.21 -11.90 -18.98
CA PRO A 11 7.71 -10.95 -17.98
C PRO A 11 6.71 -10.83 -16.83
N VAL A 12 7.21 -10.92 -15.60
CA VAL A 12 6.40 -10.95 -14.37
C VAL A 12 5.49 -9.73 -14.24
N TRP A 13 5.91 -8.59 -14.77
CA TRP A 13 5.12 -7.37 -14.77
C TRP A 13 3.80 -7.48 -15.56
N LYS A 14 3.67 -8.43 -16.50
CA LYS A 14 2.40 -8.69 -17.20
C LYS A 14 1.28 -9.15 -16.28
N ARG A 15 1.61 -9.54 -15.06
CA ARG A 15 0.63 -9.86 -14.01
C ARG A 15 -0.04 -8.63 -13.42
N ILE A 16 0.57 -7.45 -13.61
CA ILE A 16 0.08 -6.18 -13.05
C ILE A 16 -0.46 -5.29 -14.17
N ILE A 17 0.24 -5.20 -15.30
CA ILE A 17 -0.04 -4.24 -16.37
C ILE A 17 -0.02 -4.92 -17.74
N SER A 18 -0.79 -4.37 -18.68
CA SER A 18 -0.75 -4.82 -20.07
C SER A 18 0.53 -4.40 -20.79
N GLU A 19 0.90 -5.11 -21.86
CA GLU A 19 2.06 -4.77 -22.68
C GLU A 19 1.90 -3.39 -23.34
N GLU A 20 0.70 -3.03 -23.79
CA GLU A 20 0.39 -1.73 -24.36
C GLU A 20 0.66 -0.60 -23.35
N THR A 21 0.18 -0.77 -22.12
CA THR A 21 0.40 0.17 -21.02
C THR A 21 1.88 0.29 -20.69
N PHE A 22 2.62 -0.82 -20.61
CA PHE A 22 4.05 -0.83 -20.31
C PHE A 22 4.87 -0.10 -21.38
N LEU A 23 4.49 -0.22 -22.65
CA LEU A 23 5.16 0.45 -23.77
C LEU A 23 4.76 1.92 -23.94
N SER A 24 3.70 2.37 -23.31
CA SER A 24 3.23 3.75 -23.36
C SER A 24 4.34 4.75 -23.00
N GLU A 25 4.33 5.91 -23.66
CA GLU A 25 5.25 7.03 -23.36
C GLU A 25 4.89 7.78 -22.07
N GLU A 26 3.74 7.47 -21.47
CA GLU A 26 3.26 8.08 -20.22
C GLU A 26 4.18 7.74 -19.03
N PHE A 27 4.83 6.56 -19.06
CA PHE A 27 5.68 6.10 -17.98
C PHE A 27 7.15 6.42 -18.17
N SER A 28 7.77 6.85 -17.07
CA SER A 28 9.19 7.20 -17.05
C SER A 28 10.08 5.98 -17.33
N THR A 29 11.30 6.25 -17.82
CA THR A 29 12.32 5.20 -17.97
C THR A 29 12.60 4.48 -16.65
N ARG A 30 12.57 5.21 -15.52
CA ARG A 30 12.74 4.63 -14.18
C ARG A 30 11.63 3.64 -13.86
N PHE A 31 10.37 3.97 -14.15
CA PHE A 31 9.25 3.06 -13.98
C PHE A 31 9.50 1.75 -14.73
N LYS A 32 9.77 1.85 -16.05
CA LYS A 32 10.00 0.69 -16.91
C LYS A 32 11.17 -0.18 -16.45
N GLN A 33 12.26 0.45 -16.00
CA GLN A 33 13.42 -0.28 -15.46
C GLN A 33 13.09 -1.00 -14.16
N THR A 34 12.44 -0.32 -13.22
CA THR A 34 12.06 -0.92 -11.94
C THR A 34 11.13 -2.11 -12.16
N VAL A 35 10.07 -1.93 -12.94
CA VAL A 35 9.07 -2.96 -13.21
C VAL A 35 9.67 -4.18 -13.89
N ASN A 36 10.62 -3.97 -14.83
CA ASN A 36 11.31 -5.07 -15.53
C ASN A 36 12.24 -5.89 -14.61
N LEU A 37 12.67 -5.33 -13.51
CA LEU A 37 13.55 -6.01 -12.54
C LEU A 37 12.80 -6.75 -11.44
N LEU A 38 11.48 -6.58 -11.35
CA LEU A 38 10.66 -7.26 -10.33
C LEU A 38 10.70 -8.77 -10.56
N THR A 39 10.88 -9.49 -9.48
CA THR A 39 10.75 -10.95 -9.41
C THR A 39 9.30 -11.37 -9.14
N ASP A 40 8.95 -12.62 -9.47
CA ASP A 40 7.63 -13.17 -9.13
C ASP A 40 7.26 -12.99 -7.67
N LYS A 41 8.22 -13.21 -6.79
CA LYS A 41 8.02 -13.06 -5.35
C LYS A 41 7.73 -11.60 -4.96
N GLU A 42 8.42 -10.64 -5.55
CA GLU A 42 8.19 -9.22 -5.28
C GLU A 42 6.83 -8.77 -5.80
N VAL A 43 6.42 -9.27 -6.97
CA VAL A 43 5.06 -9.04 -7.49
C VAL A 43 4.02 -9.62 -6.55
N ASP A 44 4.17 -10.85 -6.08
CA ASP A 44 3.24 -11.48 -5.13
C ASP A 44 3.13 -10.71 -3.80
N ILE A 45 4.26 -10.20 -3.29
CA ILE A 45 4.26 -9.36 -2.09
C ILE A 45 3.54 -8.04 -2.36
N PHE A 46 3.85 -7.39 -3.48
CA PHE A 46 3.27 -6.11 -3.85
C PHE A 46 1.75 -6.21 -3.99
N LEU A 47 1.24 -7.20 -4.73
CA LEU A 47 -0.20 -7.41 -4.90
C LEU A 47 -0.92 -7.61 -3.56
N ARG A 48 -0.32 -8.39 -2.63
CA ARG A 48 -0.88 -8.55 -1.27
C ARG A 48 -0.86 -7.25 -0.48
N LEU A 49 0.19 -6.42 -0.63
CA LEU A 49 0.24 -5.12 0.03
C LEU A 49 -0.81 -4.15 -0.51
N LEU A 50 -1.13 -4.20 -1.80
CA LEU A 50 -2.17 -3.37 -2.39
C LEU A 50 -3.56 -3.65 -1.79
N GLU A 51 -3.84 -4.90 -1.36
CA GLU A 51 -5.08 -5.22 -0.65
C GLU A 51 -5.17 -4.57 0.74
N LEU A 52 -4.02 -4.10 1.29
CA LEU A 52 -3.90 -3.57 2.65
C LEU A 52 -3.68 -2.06 2.69
N VAL A 53 -3.81 -1.39 1.55
CA VAL A 53 -3.69 0.07 1.48
C VAL A 53 -4.89 0.76 2.11
N VAL A 54 -4.63 1.95 2.60
CA VAL A 54 -5.66 2.86 3.09
C VAL A 54 -5.50 4.22 2.43
N LEU A 55 -6.60 4.96 2.33
CA LEU A 55 -6.60 6.34 1.89
C LEU A 55 -6.82 7.25 3.10
N ASP A 56 -6.16 8.37 3.10
CA ASP A 56 -6.46 9.43 4.07
C ASP A 56 -7.58 10.38 3.59
N SER A 57 -7.80 11.43 4.36
CA SER A 57 -8.79 12.46 4.00
C SER A 57 -8.43 13.28 2.76
N ASP A 58 -7.18 13.26 2.34
CA ASP A 58 -6.69 13.94 1.15
C ASP A 58 -6.65 13.02 -0.08
N GLU A 59 -7.25 11.81 0.05
CA GLU A 59 -7.29 10.76 -0.97
C GLU A 59 -5.90 10.24 -1.38
N GLU A 60 -4.92 10.32 -0.47
CA GLU A 60 -3.60 9.77 -0.69
C GLU A 60 -3.52 8.32 -0.19
N TYR A 61 -2.96 7.44 -1.02
CA TYR A 61 -2.73 6.02 -0.69
C TYR A 61 -1.48 5.84 0.15
N TYR A 62 -1.59 5.08 1.22
CA TYR A 62 -0.45 4.70 2.06
C TYR A 62 -0.66 3.35 2.75
N LEU A 63 0.39 2.82 3.35
CA LEU A 63 0.34 1.66 4.22
C LEU A 63 0.44 2.12 5.67
N TYR A 64 -0.48 1.71 6.52
CA TYR A 64 -0.41 2.00 7.95
C TYR A 64 0.85 1.34 8.53
N ALA A 65 1.75 2.11 9.16
CA ALA A 65 3.02 1.54 9.63
C ALA A 65 2.80 0.60 10.82
N PRO A 66 3.38 -0.61 10.81
CA PRO A 66 3.27 -1.58 11.90
C PRO A 66 4.17 -1.18 13.08
N VAL A 67 3.76 -0.16 13.82
CA VAL A 67 4.53 0.38 14.96
C VAL A 67 4.15 -0.23 16.30
N THR A 68 3.05 -0.96 16.39
CA THR A 68 2.64 -1.73 17.57
C THR A 68 2.63 -3.22 17.26
N ASP A 69 2.79 -4.05 18.29
CA ASP A 69 2.81 -5.51 18.13
C ASP A 69 1.49 -6.02 17.53
N GLU A 70 0.36 -5.42 17.88
CA GLU A 70 -0.97 -5.79 17.37
C GLU A 70 -1.06 -5.53 15.86
N VAL A 71 -0.54 -4.40 15.37
CA VAL A 71 -0.54 -4.09 13.94
C VAL A 71 0.47 -4.97 13.20
N VAL A 72 1.61 -5.28 13.81
CA VAL A 72 2.57 -6.26 13.26
C VAL A 72 1.89 -7.63 13.07
N GLU A 73 1.19 -8.12 14.11
CA GLU A 73 0.50 -9.41 14.03
C GLU A 73 -0.67 -9.36 13.03
N LEU A 74 -1.33 -8.22 12.88
CA LEU A 74 -2.36 -8.06 11.85
C LEU A 74 -1.77 -8.25 10.44
N TYR A 75 -0.67 -7.57 10.11
CA TYR A 75 -0.01 -7.74 8.81
C TYR A 75 0.47 -9.18 8.57
N LYS A 76 0.99 -9.86 9.61
CA LYS A 76 1.42 -11.26 9.50
C LYS A 76 0.30 -12.21 9.11
N LYS A 77 -0.95 -11.96 9.50
CA LYS A 77 -2.11 -12.75 9.07
C LYS A 77 -2.28 -12.72 7.54
N TYR A 78 -1.81 -11.65 6.89
CA TYR A 78 -1.84 -11.46 5.44
C TYR A 78 -0.49 -11.83 4.79
N GLY A 79 0.42 -12.46 5.53
CA GLY A 79 1.72 -12.89 5.04
C GLY A 79 2.69 -11.73 4.79
N ILE A 80 2.51 -10.61 5.47
CA ILE A 80 3.38 -9.43 5.40
C ILE A 80 4.08 -9.24 6.75
N GLY A 81 5.39 -9.26 6.73
CA GLY A 81 6.24 -8.95 7.87
C GLY A 81 7.35 -8.00 7.47
N ASP A 82 8.32 -7.79 8.35
CA ASP A 82 9.45 -6.88 8.11
C ASP A 82 10.20 -7.23 6.84
N ARG A 83 10.34 -8.52 6.54
CA ARG A 83 11.06 -9.01 5.37
C ARG A 83 10.37 -8.60 4.07
N GLU A 84 9.05 -8.67 4.03
CA GLU A 84 8.24 -8.29 2.89
C GLU A 84 8.28 -6.77 2.69
N PHE A 85 8.17 -5.98 3.76
CA PHE A 85 8.35 -4.53 3.68
C PHE A 85 9.74 -4.16 3.18
N PHE A 86 10.80 -4.80 3.69
CA PHE A 86 12.16 -4.57 3.21
C PHE A 86 12.32 -4.93 1.74
N SER A 87 11.76 -6.05 1.29
CA SER A 87 11.78 -6.45 -0.11
C SER A 87 11.16 -5.38 -1.01
N MET A 88 10.02 -4.81 -0.61
CA MET A 88 9.36 -3.75 -1.37
C MET A 88 10.14 -2.44 -1.40
N LYS A 89 10.83 -2.11 -0.31
CA LYS A 89 11.76 -0.98 -0.28
C LYS A 89 12.93 -1.19 -1.24
N GLU A 90 13.58 -2.36 -1.20
CA GLU A 90 14.70 -2.68 -2.10
C GLU A 90 14.26 -2.72 -3.57
N ALA A 91 13.06 -3.18 -3.84
CA ALA A 91 12.43 -3.11 -5.16
C ALA A 91 12.09 -1.68 -5.61
N GLY A 92 12.19 -0.68 -4.72
CA GLY A 92 11.93 0.72 -5.02
C GLY A 92 10.44 1.07 -5.13
N LEU A 93 9.56 0.30 -4.49
CA LEU A 93 8.11 0.49 -4.53
C LEU A 93 7.56 1.27 -3.34
N ILE A 94 8.21 1.15 -2.17
CA ILE A 94 7.80 1.86 -0.94
C ILE A 94 8.99 2.52 -0.25
N ASN A 95 8.70 3.51 0.60
CA ASN A 95 9.65 4.20 1.46
C ASN A 95 9.40 3.82 2.92
N LEU A 96 10.37 3.14 3.56
CA LEU A 96 10.31 2.82 4.99
C LEU A 96 10.97 3.86 5.88
N GLY A 97 11.82 4.73 5.30
CA GLY A 97 12.63 5.69 6.04
C GLY A 97 11.90 6.96 6.47
N GLU A 98 10.88 7.33 5.73
CA GLU A 98 10.03 8.47 6.03
C GLU A 98 8.74 7.95 6.66
N ARG A 99 8.81 7.65 7.95
CA ARG A 99 7.59 7.54 8.75
C ARG A 99 7.01 8.93 8.84
N VAL A 100 6.08 9.25 7.97
CA VAL A 100 5.35 10.50 8.07
C VAL A 100 4.48 10.39 9.32
N ASP A 101 4.74 11.24 10.31
CA ASP A 101 3.84 11.41 11.44
C ASP A 101 2.61 12.16 10.92
N ASN A 102 1.63 11.39 10.47
CA ASN A 102 0.38 11.96 9.99
C ASN A 102 -0.49 12.37 11.17
N LYS A 103 -1.14 13.49 11.01
CA LYS A 103 -2.00 14.08 12.03
C LYS A 103 -3.36 14.37 11.42
N LEU A 104 -4.32 13.53 11.76
CA LEU A 104 -5.71 13.82 11.47
C LEU A 104 -6.30 14.65 12.59
N THR A 105 -6.92 15.78 12.26
CA THR A 105 -7.54 16.68 13.24
C THR A 105 -9.02 16.83 12.89
N ALA A 106 -9.90 16.41 13.79
CA ALA A 106 -11.31 16.72 13.73
C ALA A 106 -11.58 17.89 14.69
N TYR A 107 -12.24 18.91 14.18
CA TYR A 107 -12.79 20.00 14.98
C TYR A 107 -14.25 19.70 15.36
N ASP A 108 -14.83 20.52 16.23
CA ASP A 108 -16.22 20.38 16.66
C ASP A 108 -17.15 20.25 15.43
N SER A 109 -17.87 19.14 15.33
CA SER A 109 -18.71 18.72 14.21
C SER A 109 -18.00 18.14 12.97
N ASP A 110 -16.68 18.18 12.88
CA ASP A 110 -15.94 17.61 11.74
C ASP A 110 -15.58 16.14 11.97
N PHE A 111 -15.33 15.46 10.89
CA PHE A 111 -14.85 14.08 10.90
C PHE A 111 -13.44 14.04 10.34
N CYS A 112 -12.59 13.22 10.94
CA CYS A 112 -11.36 12.78 10.32
C CYS A 112 -11.30 11.26 10.32
N GLY A 113 -10.59 10.67 9.38
CA GLY A 113 -10.51 9.23 9.33
C GLY A 113 -9.71 8.71 8.15
N PHE A 114 -9.80 7.43 7.96
CA PHE A 114 -9.29 6.74 6.77
C PHE A 114 -10.40 5.95 6.11
N GLN A 115 -10.16 5.62 4.88
CA GLN A 115 -11.09 4.83 4.07
C GLN A 115 -10.33 3.77 3.27
N ASN A 116 -11.07 2.80 2.81
CA ASN A 116 -10.68 1.93 1.71
C ASN A 116 -11.76 2.03 0.63
N ASP A 117 -11.76 1.14 -0.36
CA ASP A 117 -12.71 1.20 -1.47
C ASP A 117 -14.19 1.16 -1.03
N ASN A 118 -14.48 0.47 0.08
CA ASN A 118 -15.85 0.17 0.50
C ASN A 118 -16.22 0.75 1.87
N LEU A 119 -15.25 1.03 2.73
CA LEU A 119 -15.47 1.37 4.14
C LEU A 119 -14.79 2.68 4.51
N VAL A 120 -15.43 3.42 5.39
CA VAL A 120 -14.88 4.63 6.00
C VAL A 120 -14.84 4.46 7.52
N VAL A 121 -13.67 4.71 8.10
CA VAL A 121 -13.54 4.89 9.55
C VAL A 121 -13.51 6.38 9.83
N ALA A 122 -14.62 6.89 10.34
CA ALA A 122 -14.72 8.27 10.77
C ALA A 122 -14.52 8.35 12.29
N ILE A 123 -13.69 9.30 12.70
CA ILE A 123 -13.48 9.68 14.10
C ILE A 123 -14.16 11.02 14.28
N GLN A 124 -15.16 11.05 15.14
CA GLN A 124 -15.90 12.27 15.46
C GLN A 124 -15.42 12.83 16.80
N ALA A 125 -15.13 14.11 16.85
CA ALA A 125 -14.89 14.81 18.10
C ALA A 125 -16.20 15.03 18.84
N GLU A 126 -16.41 14.33 19.96
CA GLU A 126 -17.55 14.57 20.85
C GLU A 126 -17.16 15.60 21.90
N LYS A 127 -17.74 16.80 21.82
CA LYS A 127 -17.67 17.86 22.84
C LYS A 127 -16.26 18.36 23.24
N ILE A 128 -15.26 18.14 22.40
CA ILE A 128 -13.90 18.64 22.58
C ILE A 128 -13.62 19.61 21.44
N GLU A 129 -12.93 20.68 21.73
CA GLU A 129 -12.58 21.72 20.72
C GLU A 129 -11.80 21.17 19.52
N SER A 130 -11.04 20.06 19.71
CA SER A 130 -10.42 19.29 18.61
C SER A 130 -10.00 17.91 19.09
N TYR A 131 -10.08 16.92 18.22
CA TYR A 131 -9.50 15.60 18.39
C TYR A 131 -8.36 15.40 17.38
N GLN A 132 -7.25 14.83 17.84
CA GLN A 132 -6.11 14.54 16.99
C GLN A 132 -5.79 13.06 17.03
N LEU A 133 -5.74 12.44 15.88
CA LEU A 133 -5.20 11.11 15.70
C LEU A 133 -3.81 11.23 15.09
N ASN A 134 -2.80 10.75 15.83
CA ASN A 134 -1.44 10.64 15.31
C ASN A 134 -1.20 9.20 14.88
N TYR A 135 -0.75 8.99 13.66
CA TYR A 135 -0.40 7.68 13.15
C TYR A 135 0.82 7.75 12.24
N LYS A 136 1.47 6.64 12.05
CA LYS A 136 2.63 6.53 11.15
C LYS A 136 2.25 5.75 9.92
N SER A 137 2.76 6.17 8.79
CA SER A 137 2.53 5.50 7.52
C SER A 137 3.82 5.25 6.76
N TYR A 138 3.80 4.26 5.88
CA TYR A 138 4.80 4.07 4.84
C TYR A 138 4.22 4.60 3.52
N ALA A 139 4.96 5.49 2.89
CA ALA A 139 4.58 6.03 1.60
C ALA A 139 5.00 5.12 0.45
N PHE A 140 4.23 5.11 -0.62
CA PHE A 140 4.67 4.55 -1.89
C PHE A 140 5.69 5.49 -2.56
N THR A 141 6.60 4.92 -3.34
CA THR A 141 7.38 5.70 -4.30
C THR A 141 6.49 6.10 -5.48
N GLN A 142 6.96 6.98 -6.36
CA GLN A 142 6.19 7.28 -7.58
C GLN A 142 5.95 6.02 -8.41
N VAL A 143 6.93 5.14 -8.54
CA VAL A 143 6.75 3.84 -9.23
C VAL A 143 5.70 2.97 -8.55
N GLY A 144 5.70 2.93 -7.21
CA GLY A 144 4.70 2.21 -6.45
C GLY A 144 3.29 2.76 -6.63
N LEU A 145 3.12 4.09 -6.67
CA LEU A 145 1.83 4.75 -6.95
C LEU A 145 1.36 4.50 -8.39
N ASP A 146 2.26 4.58 -9.36
CA ASP A 146 1.93 4.31 -10.76
C ASP A 146 1.45 2.86 -10.93
N LEU A 147 2.12 1.89 -10.28
CA LEU A 147 1.70 0.48 -10.29
C LEU A 147 0.38 0.26 -9.54
N LEU A 148 0.17 0.93 -8.40
CA LEU A 148 -1.08 0.87 -7.66
C LEU A 148 -2.25 1.36 -8.50
N GLY A 149 -2.08 2.46 -9.23
CA GLY A 149 -3.11 3.01 -10.12
C GLY A 149 -3.43 2.12 -11.33
N LEU A 150 -2.52 1.21 -11.70
CA LEU A 150 -2.70 0.27 -12.82
C LEU A 150 -3.23 -1.10 -12.36
N ALA A 151 -2.99 -1.46 -11.12
CA ALA A 151 -3.42 -2.73 -10.58
C ALA A 151 -4.92 -2.68 -10.24
N GLU A 152 -5.70 -3.57 -10.86
CA GLU A 152 -7.13 -3.73 -10.57
C GLU A 152 -7.29 -4.64 -9.34
N ILE A 153 -6.98 -4.12 -8.14
CA ILE A 153 -7.07 -4.85 -6.88
C ILE A 153 -8.04 -4.15 -5.96
N GLU A 154 -8.96 -4.93 -5.38
CA GLU A 154 -9.85 -4.48 -4.33
C GLU A 154 -9.14 -4.54 -2.98
N THR A 155 -9.30 -3.52 -2.17
CA THR A 155 -8.77 -3.49 -0.81
C THR A 155 -9.54 -4.41 0.13
N SER A 156 -8.87 -4.97 1.14
CA SER A 156 -9.45 -5.91 2.08
C SER A 156 -10.27 -5.19 3.17
N ASP A 157 -11.59 -5.31 3.11
CA ASP A 157 -12.49 -4.80 4.15
C ASP A 157 -12.24 -5.43 5.51
N LEU A 158 -11.81 -6.70 5.52
CA LEU A 158 -11.51 -7.41 6.77
C LEU A 158 -10.26 -6.82 7.43
N PHE A 159 -9.17 -6.63 6.67
CA PHE A 159 -7.97 -5.98 7.18
C PHE A 159 -8.29 -4.58 7.71
N PHE A 160 -9.00 -3.80 6.91
CA PHE A 160 -9.37 -2.43 7.26
C PHE A 160 -10.21 -2.37 8.55
N THR A 161 -11.18 -3.27 8.70
CA THR A 161 -12.02 -3.35 9.90
C THR A 161 -11.20 -3.73 11.14
N GLU A 162 -10.28 -4.68 11.03
CA GLU A 162 -9.40 -5.07 12.14
C GLU A 162 -8.44 -3.92 12.51
N LEU A 163 -7.84 -3.26 11.51
CA LEU A 163 -6.99 -2.08 11.70
C LEU A 163 -7.74 -0.96 12.43
N ALA A 164 -8.97 -0.67 11.99
CA ALA A 164 -9.81 0.36 12.60
C ALA A 164 -10.09 0.11 14.09
N LYS A 165 -10.26 -1.14 14.49
CA LYS A 165 -10.43 -1.51 15.91
C LYS A 165 -9.18 -1.22 16.72
N LEU A 166 -7.99 -1.52 16.16
CA LEU A 166 -6.72 -1.27 16.83
C LEU A 166 -6.44 0.23 16.97
N VAL A 167 -6.74 1.01 15.95
CA VAL A 167 -6.56 2.47 15.97
C VAL A 167 -7.45 3.16 16.99
N LYS A 168 -8.69 2.67 17.20
CA LYS A 168 -9.62 3.23 18.19
C LYS A 168 -9.26 2.93 19.64
N GLN A 169 -8.36 1.97 19.89
CA GLN A 169 -7.95 1.55 21.24
C GLN A 169 -6.71 2.30 21.74
N ASN A 170 -6.05 3.05 20.90
CA ASN A 170 -4.88 3.88 21.20
C ASN A 170 -5.24 5.36 21.20
#